data_a89abc55966ddaa6864829208bffbe9a
#
_entry.id   a89abc55966ddaa6864829208bffbe9a
#
_cell.length_a   1.000
_cell.length_b   1.000
_cell.length_c   1.000
_cell.angle_alpha   90.00
_cell.angle_beta   90.00
_cell.angle_gamma   90.00
#
_symmetry.space_group_name_H-M   'P 1'
#
loop_
_entity.id
_entity.type
_entity.pdbx_description
1 polymer ?
#
loop_
_entity_poly.entity_id
_entity_poly.type
_entity_poly.pdbx_seq_one_letter_code
_entity_poly.pdbx_strand_id
1 'polypeptide(L)'
;AGKTTLTKLLAKHYKWKPHYEAVDENPYLDDFYAEMERWSFNLQVFFLNSRFRQILELRESGKDIIQDRTIYEDAHIFAPNLHAMGLMTNRDYGNYSSLFNLMENLVTPPDLLIYLRADIATLVGQIHKRGREYENSISIDYLSRLNERYEAWVSTYTKGKLLIIDVDKLDFVDNQEDLGYIIDRIDAQINGLF
;
A
#
# COMPACT_ATOMS: atom_id res chain seq x y z
N ALA A 1 -0.30 3.87 9.06
CA ALA A 1 -1.77 3.78 9.08
C ALA A 1 -2.30 2.38 9.45
N GLY A 2 -1.48 1.45 9.95
CA GLY A 2 -1.95 0.16 10.47
C GLY A 2 -2.43 -0.87 9.43
N LYS A 3 -2.09 -0.72 8.15
CA LYS A 3 -2.54 -1.60 7.05
C LYS A 3 -2.39 -3.09 7.35
N THR A 4 -1.17 -3.52 7.65
CA THR A 4 -0.87 -4.94 7.90
C THR A 4 -1.67 -5.51 9.07
N THR A 5 -1.87 -4.73 10.13
CA THR A 5 -2.67 -5.13 11.29
C THR A 5 -4.14 -5.28 10.91
N LEU A 6 -4.69 -4.28 10.20
CA LEU A 6 -6.08 -4.36 9.73
C LEU A 6 -6.28 -5.53 8.76
N THR A 7 -5.33 -5.76 7.84
CA THR A 7 -5.36 -6.92 6.93
C THR A 7 -5.47 -8.24 7.71
N LYS A 8 -4.70 -8.41 8.79
CA LYS A 8 -4.80 -9.61 9.66
C LYS A 8 -6.16 -9.75 10.32
N LEU A 9 -6.70 -8.66 10.86
CA LEU A 9 -7.99 -8.67 11.56
C LEU A 9 -9.14 -8.98 10.60
N LEU A 10 -9.18 -8.34 9.43
CA LEU A 10 -10.20 -8.59 8.41
C LEU A 10 -10.08 -9.97 7.78
N ALA A 11 -8.87 -10.46 7.52
CA ALA A 11 -8.65 -11.82 7.03
C ALA A 11 -9.22 -12.86 8.01
N LYS A 12 -9.05 -12.65 9.32
CA LYS A 12 -9.61 -13.52 10.36
C LYS A 12 -11.15 -13.43 10.41
N HIS A 13 -11.69 -12.21 10.33
CA HIS A 13 -13.14 -11.96 10.41
C HIS A 13 -13.88 -12.59 9.23
N TYR A 14 -13.45 -12.29 7.99
CA TYR A 14 -14.10 -12.75 6.76
C TYR A 14 -13.63 -14.14 6.30
N LYS A 15 -12.61 -14.72 6.94
CA LYS A 15 -11.93 -15.96 6.52
C LYS A 15 -11.31 -15.84 5.13
N TRP A 16 -10.93 -14.63 4.74
CA TRP A 16 -10.22 -14.36 3.48
C TRP A 16 -8.75 -14.74 3.59
N LYS A 17 -8.15 -15.06 2.44
CA LYS A 17 -6.71 -15.34 2.37
C LYS A 17 -5.92 -14.01 2.40
N PRO A 18 -5.07 -13.76 3.42
CA PRO A 18 -4.26 -12.55 3.44
C PRO A 18 -3.04 -12.66 2.54
N HIS A 19 -2.71 -11.56 1.86
CA HIS A 19 -1.46 -11.35 1.17
C HIS A 19 -0.77 -10.10 1.70
N TYR A 20 0.41 -10.31 2.25
CA TYR A 20 1.20 -9.25 2.86
C TYR A 20 2.25 -8.70 1.89
N GLU A 21 2.70 -7.47 2.15
CA GLU A 21 3.84 -6.89 1.47
C GLU A 21 5.10 -7.72 1.75
N ALA A 22 5.89 -8.02 0.70
CA ALA A 22 7.15 -8.77 0.81
C ALA A 22 8.27 -7.85 1.36
N VAL A 23 8.18 -7.47 2.62
CA VAL A 23 9.16 -6.60 3.29
C VAL A 23 10.32 -7.41 3.83
N ASP A 24 10.01 -8.51 4.53
CA ASP A 24 11.03 -9.29 5.26
C ASP A 24 11.98 -10.08 4.32
N GLU A 25 11.54 -10.34 3.09
CA GLU A 25 12.32 -11.03 2.06
C GLU A 25 12.91 -10.08 1.01
N ASN A 26 12.80 -8.76 1.23
CA ASN A 26 13.23 -7.78 0.25
C ASN A 26 14.73 -7.49 0.38
N PRO A 27 15.56 -7.92 -0.60
CA PRO A 27 17.01 -7.78 -0.51
C PRO A 27 17.51 -6.35 -0.73
N TYR A 28 16.63 -5.41 -1.11
CA TYR A 28 17.00 -4.03 -1.44
C TYR A 28 16.58 -3.01 -0.38
N LEU A 29 15.82 -3.42 0.63
CA LEU A 29 15.16 -2.45 1.50
C LEU A 29 16.14 -1.70 2.40
N ASP A 30 17.08 -2.40 3.01
CA ASP A 30 18.13 -1.81 3.84
C ASP A 30 19.08 -0.93 3.00
N ASP A 31 19.51 -1.45 1.86
CA ASP A 31 20.35 -0.72 0.91
C ASP A 31 19.65 0.56 0.39
N PHE A 32 18.36 0.48 0.11
CA PHE A 32 17.57 1.63 -0.31
C PHE A 32 17.55 2.74 0.74
N TYR A 33 17.32 2.42 2.01
CA TYR A 33 17.32 3.44 3.05
C TYR A 33 18.72 3.99 3.35
N ALA A 34 19.78 3.24 3.06
CA ALA A 34 21.16 3.70 3.15
C ALA A 34 21.53 4.62 1.97
N GLU A 35 21.10 4.30 0.74
CA GLU A 35 21.46 5.02 -0.49
C GLU A 35 20.30 5.02 -1.49
N MET A 36 19.30 5.88 -1.24
CA MET A 36 18.04 5.89 -2.00
C MET A 36 18.24 6.09 -3.50
N GLU A 37 19.12 7.00 -3.93
CA GLU A 37 19.38 7.29 -5.34
C GLU A 37 19.87 6.05 -6.08
N ARG A 38 20.77 5.29 -5.45
CA ARG A 38 21.33 4.07 -6.06
C ARG A 38 20.31 2.95 -6.20
N TRP A 39 19.44 2.78 -5.22
CA TRP A 39 18.60 1.58 -5.08
C TRP A 39 17.12 1.77 -5.39
N SER A 40 16.67 3.01 -5.65
CA SER A 40 15.25 3.31 -5.91
C SER A 40 14.66 2.48 -7.03
N PHE A 41 15.32 2.38 -8.18
CA PHE A 41 14.82 1.61 -9.31
C PHE A 41 14.75 0.11 -8.99
N ASN A 42 15.80 -0.44 -8.41
CA ASN A 42 15.85 -1.85 -8.05
C ASN A 42 14.74 -2.24 -7.07
N LEU A 43 14.54 -1.41 -6.02
CA LEU A 43 13.48 -1.61 -5.04
C LEU A 43 12.10 -1.59 -5.67
N GLN A 44 11.81 -0.59 -6.52
CA GLN A 44 10.50 -0.45 -7.16
C GLN A 44 10.22 -1.60 -8.14
N VAL A 45 11.21 -2.07 -8.89
CA VAL A 45 11.07 -3.25 -9.76
C VAL A 45 10.85 -4.52 -8.93
N PHE A 46 11.53 -4.67 -7.80
CA PHE A 46 11.30 -5.80 -6.90
C PHE A 46 9.86 -5.84 -6.36
N PHE A 47 9.35 -4.72 -5.85
CA PHE A 47 7.98 -4.65 -5.37
C PHE A 47 6.96 -4.93 -6.49
N LEU A 48 7.14 -4.32 -7.65
CA LEU A 48 6.27 -4.54 -8.79
C LEU A 48 6.22 -6.03 -9.19
N ASN A 49 7.37 -6.68 -9.29
CA ASN A 49 7.48 -8.11 -9.60
C ASN A 49 6.82 -8.99 -8.54
N SER A 50 7.10 -8.71 -7.25
CA SER A 50 6.53 -9.47 -6.13
C SER A 50 5.00 -9.39 -6.11
N ARG A 51 4.44 -8.19 -6.27
CA ARG A 51 2.98 -7.97 -6.29
C ARG A 51 2.32 -8.59 -7.51
N PHE A 52 2.95 -8.47 -8.67
CA PHE A 52 2.43 -9.09 -9.88
C PHE A 52 2.37 -10.62 -9.77
N ARG A 53 3.41 -11.24 -9.20
CA ARG A 53 3.43 -12.68 -8.92
C ARG A 53 2.30 -13.07 -7.97
N GLN A 54 2.11 -12.32 -6.88
CA GLN A 54 0.99 -12.54 -5.96
C GLN A 54 -0.35 -12.51 -6.70
N ILE A 55 -0.58 -11.54 -7.59
CA ILE A 55 -1.83 -11.43 -8.35
C ILE A 55 -2.04 -12.65 -9.26
N LEU A 56 -1.00 -13.15 -9.91
CA LEU A 56 -1.11 -14.36 -10.74
C LEU A 56 -1.49 -15.61 -9.91
N GLU A 57 -0.85 -15.79 -8.75
CA GLU A 57 -1.19 -16.88 -7.82
C GLU A 57 -2.63 -16.77 -7.29
N LEU A 58 -3.14 -15.55 -7.11
CA LEU A 58 -4.48 -15.29 -6.63
C LEU A 58 -5.55 -15.70 -7.64
N ARG A 59 -5.34 -15.43 -8.92
CA ARG A 59 -6.27 -15.82 -10.01
C ARG A 59 -6.52 -17.32 -10.03
N GLU A 60 -5.52 -18.11 -9.69
CA GLU A 60 -5.63 -19.57 -9.67
C GLU A 60 -6.36 -20.13 -8.45
N SER A 61 -6.46 -19.34 -7.37
CA SER A 61 -6.95 -19.83 -6.08
C SER A 61 -8.48 -19.90 -5.96
N GLY A 62 -9.23 -19.08 -6.72
CA GLY A 62 -10.69 -18.97 -6.64
C GLY A 62 -11.25 -18.58 -5.27
N LYS A 63 -10.43 -18.01 -4.38
CA LYS A 63 -10.80 -17.62 -3.01
C LYS A 63 -10.85 -16.11 -2.87
N ASP A 64 -11.69 -15.66 -1.95
CA ASP A 64 -11.68 -14.27 -1.53
C ASP A 64 -10.38 -13.91 -0.81
N ILE A 65 -9.86 -12.72 -1.08
CA ILE A 65 -8.52 -12.31 -0.71
C ILE A 65 -8.54 -10.90 -0.16
N ILE A 66 -7.66 -10.65 0.79
CA ILE A 66 -7.29 -9.32 1.23
C ILE A 66 -5.80 -9.10 1.03
N GLN A 67 -5.43 -8.01 0.37
CA GLN A 67 -4.05 -7.69 0.03
C GLN A 67 -3.60 -6.40 0.73
N ASP A 68 -2.42 -6.45 1.37
CA ASP A 68 -1.74 -5.25 1.90
C ASP A 68 -0.96 -4.59 0.78
N ARG A 69 -1.50 -3.52 0.22
CA ARG A 69 -1.10 -2.79 -1.00
C ARG A 69 -1.30 -3.56 -2.31
N THR A 70 -1.46 -2.79 -3.37
CA THR A 70 -1.57 -3.26 -4.75
C THR A 70 -0.36 -2.80 -5.58
N ILE A 71 -0.32 -3.15 -6.86
CA ILE A 71 0.68 -2.61 -7.80
C ILE A 71 0.47 -1.13 -8.10
N TYR A 72 -0.72 -0.60 -7.84
CA TYR A 72 -1.07 0.79 -8.16
C TYR A 72 -0.35 1.80 -7.28
N GLU A 73 -0.19 1.51 -5.98
CA GLU A 73 0.54 2.40 -5.07
C GLU A 73 2.01 2.53 -5.48
N ASP A 74 2.65 1.44 -5.90
CA ASP A 74 4.05 1.50 -6.36
C ASP A 74 4.18 2.41 -7.59
N ALA A 75 3.26 2.29 -8.55
CA ALA A 75 3.31 3.01 -9.81
C ALA A 75 2.81 4.46 -9.73
N HIS A 76 1.81 4.75 -8.90
CA HIS A 76 1.18 6.08 -8.83
C HIS A 76 1.71 6.94 -7.67
N ILE A 77 2.35 6.35 -6.68
CA ILE A 77 2.79 7.04 -5.47
C ILE A 77 4.31 6.93 -5.27
N PHE A 78 4.85 5.71 -5.09
CA PHE A 78 6.24 5.54 -4.69
C PHE A 78 7.23 5.86 -5.82
N ALA A 79 7.11 5.25 -6.99
CA ALA A 79 8.02 5.50 -8.10
C ALA A 79 7.96 6.96 -8.59
N PRO A 80 6.77 7.59 -8.79
CA PRO A 80 6.70 9.01 -9.11
C PRO A 80 7.28 9.92 -8.03
N ASN A 81 7.16 9.55 -6.74
CA ASN A 81 7.76 10.32 -5.66
C ASN A 81 9.29 10.30 -5.72
N LEU A 82 9.87 9.11 -5.88
CA LEU A 82 11.32 8.96 -6.01
C LEU A 82 11.86 9.69 -7.23
N HIS A 83 11.16 9.63 -8.35
CA HIS A 83 11.50 10.39 -9.55
C HIS A 83 11.44 11.90 -9.33
N ALA A 84 10.37 12.43 -8.73
CA ALA A 84 10.22 13.86 -8.45
C ALA A 84 11.24 14.39 -7.44
N MET A 85 11.77 13.54 -6.57
CA MET A 85 12.84 13.85 -5.63
C MET A 85 14.25 13.75 -6.26
N GLY A 86 14.37 13.37 -7.54
CA GLY A 86 15.65 13.15 -8.21
C GLY A 86 16.36 11.85 -7.82
N LEU A 87 15.69 10.98 -7.07
CA LEU A 87 16.21 9.68 -6.60
C LEU A 87 16.03 8.55 -7.63
N MET A 88 15.35 8.82 -8.73
CA MET A 88 15.21 7.92 -9.88
C MET A 88 15.37 8.74 -11.16
N THR A 89 16.20 8.29 -12.07
CA THR A 89 16.45 9.00 -13.33
C THR A 89 15.23 8.99 -14.26
N ASN A 90 15.13 9.94 -15.19
CA ASN A 90 14.07 9.94 -16.22
C ASN A 90 14.03 8.64 -17.02
N ARG A 91 15.20 8.08 -17.33
CA ARG A 91 15.33 6.81 -18.07
C ARG A 91 14.79 5.64 -17.26
N ASP A 92 15.15 5.54 -15.99
CA ASP A 92 14.74 4.45 -15.12
C ASP A 92 13.23 4.53 -14.82
N TYR A 93 12.73 5.74 -14.53
CA TYR A 93 11.30 5.97 -14.33
C TYR A 93 10.48 5.67 -15.59
N GLY A 94 10.95 6.07 -16.77
CA GLY A 94 10.30 5.72 -18.03
C GLY A 94 10.26 4.22 -18.29
N ASN A 95 11.34 3.50 -17.99
CA ASN A 95 11.40 2.04 -18.11
C ASN A 95 10.47 1.34 -17.11
N TYR A 96 10.48 1.79 -15.84
CA TYR A 96 9.56 1.30 -14.81
C TYR A 96 8.09 1.51 -15.21
N SER A 97 7.72 2.71 -15.66
CA SER A 97 6.35 3.03 -16.07
C SER A 97 5.89 2.20 -17.26
N SER A 98 6.78 1.96 -18.24
CA SER A 98 6.49 1.09 -19.38
C SER A 98 6.22 -0.35 -18.93
N LEU A 99 7.03 -0.88 -18.00
CA LEU A 99 6.84 -2.21 -17.44
C LEU A 99 5.51 -2.32 -16.68
N PHE A 100 5.21 -1.33 -15.83
CA PHE A 100 3.94 -1.28 -15.11
C PHE A 100 2.74 -1.28 -16.07
N ASN A 101 2.76 -0.44 -17.10
CA ASN A 101 1.66 -0.35 -18.08
C ASN A 101 1.40 -1.69 -18.79
N LEU A 102 2.45 -2.45 -19.08
CA LEU A 102 2.29 -3.80 -19.64
C LEU A 102 1.65 -4.77 -18.65
N MET A 103 2.09 -4.73 -17.39
CA MET A 103 1.58 -5.60 -16.33
C MET A 103 0.14 -5.23 -15.93
N GLU A 104 -0.19 -3.95 -15.87
CA GLU A 104 -1.52 -3.46 -15.50
C GLU A 104 -2.61 -4.03 -16.40
N ASN A 105 -2.36 -4.15 -17.70
CA ASN A 105 -3.31 -4.72 -18.65
C ASN A 105 -3.59 -6.23 -18.43
N LEU A 106 -2.76 -6.88 -17.63
CA LEU A 106 -2.87 -8.32 -17.32
C LEU A 106 -3.50 -8.56 -15.95
N VAL A 107 -3.82 -7.53 -15.17
CA VAL A 107 -4.38 -7.67 -13.83
C VAL A 107 -5.79 -7.09 -13.74
N THR A 108 -6.59 -7.69 -12.87
CA THR A 108 -7.92 -7.17 -12.53
C THR A 108 -7.78 -6.27 -11.30
N PRO A 109 -8.34 -5.06 -11.32
CA PRO A 109 -8.39 -4.21 -10.12
C PRO A 109 -9.11 -4.89 -8.96
N PRO A 110 -8.84 -4.48 -7.70
CA PRO A 110 -9.57 -4.99 -6.56
C PRO A 110 -11.06 -4.58 -6.62
N ASP A 111 -11.96 -5.45 -6.15
CA ASP A 111 -13.40 -5.16 -6.05
C ASP A 111 -13.67 -3.99 -5.10
N LEU A 112 -12.85 -3.88 -4.04
CA LEU A 112 -12.89 -2.79 -3.08
C LEU A 112 -11.47 -2.38 -2.69
N LEU A 113 -11.11 -1.11 -2.89
CA LEU A 113 -9.92 -0.49 -2.35
C LEU A 113 -10.26 0.19 -1.02
N ILE A 114 -9.57 -0.19 0.06
CA ILE A 114 -9.71 0.44 1.38
C ILE A 114 -8.49 1.33 1.61
N TYR A 115 -8.71 2.63 1.68
CA TYR A 115 -7.67 3.60 2.00
C TYR A 115 -7.76 4.04 3.46
N LEU A 116 -6.71 3.75 4.24
CA LEU A 116 -6.57 4.21 5.61
C LEU A 116 -5.92 5.59 5.63
N ARG A 117 -6.75 6.62 5.74
CA ARG A 117 -6.29 8.01 5.85
C ARG A 117 -5.77 8.27 7.24
N ALA A 118 -4.57 8.86 7.33
CA ALA A 118 -3.97 9.29 8.58
C ALA A 118 -3.18 10.58 8.38
N ASP A 119 -3.11 11.42 9.39
CA ASP A 119 -2.24 12.58 9.39
C ASP A 119 -0.75 12.19 9.57
N ILE A 120 0.15 13.16 9.33
CA ILE A 120 1.59 12.91 9.42
C ILE A 120 2.01 12.55 10.85
N ALA A 121 1.40 13.15 11.87
CA ALA A 121 1.73 12.88 13.27
C ALA A 121 1.38 11.43 13.63
N THR A 122 0.20 10.94 13.22
CA THR A 122 -0.21 9.55 13.38
C THR A 122 0.73 8.60 12.64
N LEU A 123 1.13 8.91 11.40
CA LEU A 123 2.06 8.09 10.63
C LEU A 123 3.43 7.99 11.29
N VAL A 124 3.99 9.10 11.76
CA VAL A 124 5.27 9.15 12.48
C VAL A 124 5.19 8.32 13.76
N GLY A 125 4.12 8.51 14.56
CA GLY A 125 3.91 7.74 15.78
C GLY A 125 3.87 6.23 15.53
N GLN A 126 3.21 5.79 14.46
CA GLN A 126 3.12 4.38 14.10
C GLN A 126 4.44 3.80 13.56
N ILE A 127 5.24 4.59 12.84
CA ILE A 127 6.59 4.19 12.41
C ILE A 127 7.47 3.96 13.64
N HIS A 128 7.48 4.90 14.59
CA HIS A 128 8.25 4.77 15.84
C HIS A 128 7.78 3.55 16.67
N LYS A 129 6.46 3.34 16.81
CA LYS A 129 5.91 2.18 17.54
C LYS A 129 6.31 0.84 16.89
N ARG A 130 6.46 0.80 15.57
CA ARG A 130 6.87 -0.40 14.83
C ARG A 130 8.36 -0.72 15.02
N GLY A 131 9.23 0.29 15.15
CA GLY A 131 10.62 0.17 15.56
C GLY A 131 11.55 -0.53 14.56
N ARG A 132 11.30 -0.40 13.25
CA ARG A 132 12.21 -0.91 12.22
C ARG A 132 13.41 0.02 12.09
N GLU A 133 14.63 -0.50 12.26
CA GLU A 133 15.86 0.31 12.30
C GLU A 133 16.08 1.14 11.03
N TYR A 134 15.84 0.57 9.85
CA TYR A 134 16.00 1.27 8.57
C TYR A 134 14.99 2.42 8.37
N GLU A 135 13.84 2.40 9.06
CA GLU A 135 12.85 3.46 8.99
C GLU A 135 13.23 4.72 9.80
N ASN A 136 14.24 4.65 10.66
CA ASN A 136 14.71 5.78 11.43
C ASN A 136 15.29 6.91 10.55
N SER A 137 15.70 6.60 9.33
CA SER A 137 16.21 7.57 8.35
C SER A 137 15.12 8.28 7.54
N ILE A 138 13.84 7.88 7.68
CA ILE A 138 12.74 8.47 6.94
C ILE A 138 12.49 9.91 7.39
N SER A 139 12.63 10.87 6.46
CA SER A 139 12.36 12.28 6.73
C SER A 139 10.86 12.57 6.74
N ILE A 140 10.47 13.57 7.53
CA ILE A 140 9.08 14.08 7.54
C ILE A 140 8.68 14.60 6.15
N ASP A 141 9.60 15.26 5.41
CA ASP A 141 9.36 15.72 4.04
C ASP A 141 9.00 14.55 3.11
N TYR A 142 9.75 13.45 3.19
CA TYR A 142 9.44 12.24 2.42
C TYR A 142 8.03 11.69 2.72
N LEU A 143 7.67 11.59 4.01
CA LEU A 143 6.34 11.13 4.42
C LEU A 143 5.23 12.08 3.97
N SER A 144 5.45 13.39 4.06
CA SER A 144 4.48 14.40 3.63
C SER A 144 4.22 14.30 2.13
N ARG A 145 5.28 14.19 1.31
CA ARG A 145 5.16 14.00 -0.15
C ARG A 145 4.42 12.72 -0.51
N LEU A 146 4.68 11.62 0.20
CA LEU A 146 3.93 10.38 0.00
C LEU A 146 2.45 10.56 0.35
N ASN A 147 2.14 11.21 1.48
CA ASN A 147 0.77 11.44 1.91
C ASN A 147 -0.01 12.31 0.91
N GLU A 148 0.59 13.39 0.41
CA GLU A 148 0.01 14.23 -0.65
C GLU A 148 -0.28 13.43 -1.92
N ARG A 149 0.63 12.54 -2.33
CA ARG A 149 0.42 11.69 -3.50
C ARG A 149 -0.68 10.66 -3.29
N TYR A 150 -0.80 10.10 -2.08
CA TYR A 150 -1.91 9.23 -1.71
C TYR A 150 -3.25 9.97 -1.85
N GLU A 151 -3.39 11.16 -1.27
CA GLU A 151 -4.61 11.96 -1.36
C GLU A 151 -4.95 12.32 -2.82
N ALA A 152 -3.97 12.73 -3.61
CA ALA A 152 -4.16 13.03 -5.03
C ALA A 152 -4.60 11.78 -5.83
N TRP A 153 -3.96 10.64 -5.62
CA TRP A 153 -4.31 9.40 -6.31
C TRP A 153 -5.71 8.90 -5.92
N VAL A 154 -6.00 8.88 -4.62
CA VAL A 154 -7.30 8.43 -4.09
C VAL A 154 -8.45 9.32 -4.59
N SER A 155 -8.23 10.64 -4.71
CA SER A 155 -9.25 11.58 -5.23
C SER A 155 -9.62 11.34 -6.69
N THR A 156 -8.76 10.66 -7.46
CA THR A 156 -8.96 10.36 -8.89
C THR A 156 -9.14 8.86 -9.16
N TYR A 157 -9.25 8.03 -8.12
CA TYR A 157 -9.36 6.60 -8.28
C TYR A 157 -10.71 6.18 -8.90
N THR A 158 -10.65 5.47 -10.03
CA THR A 158 -11.84 5.06 -10.81
C THR A 158 -11.86 3.58 -11.18
N LYS A 159 -10.87 2.80 -10.70
CA LYS A 159 -10.71 1.39 -11.11
C LYS A 159 -11.62 0.41 -10.38
N GLY A 160 -12.36 0.86 -9.36
CA GLY A 160 -13.27 0.03 -8.58
C GLY A 160 -13.90 0.83 -7.44
N LYS A 161 -14.56 0.13 -6.52
CA LYS A 161 -15.10 0.77 -5.32
C LYS A 161 -13.95 1.25 -4.42
N LEU A 162 -14.16 2.41 -3.80
CA LEU A 162 -13.22 3.03 -2.87
C LEU A 162 -13.90 3.28 -1.52
N LEU A 163 -13.28 2.80 -0.45
CA LEU A 163 -13.68 3.11 0.91
C LEU A 163 -12.55 3.85 1.62
N ILE A 164 -12.80 5.08 2.04
CA ILE A 164 -11.85 5.88 2.82
C ILE A 164 -12.22 5.77 4.30
N ILE A 165 -11.27 5.38 5.13
CA ILE A 165 -11.39 5.28 6.57
C ILE A 165 -10.36 6.19 7.22
N ASP A 166 -10.81 7.21 7.94
CA ASP A 166 -9.96 8.06 8.76
C ASP A 166 -9.61 7.29 10.05
N VAL A 167 -8.32 7.05 10.26
CA VAL A 167 -7.84 6.21 11.38
C VAL A 167 -7.15 7.02 12.47
N ASP A 168 -7.14 8.35 12.40
CA ASP A 168 -6.47 9.19 13.40
C ASP A 168 -7.07 9.03 14.80
N LYS A 169 -8.36 8.74 14.87
CA LYS A 169 -9.10 8.60 16.13
C LYS A 169 -9.55 7.15 16.41
N LEU A 170 -9.16 6.19 15.57
CA LEU A 170 -9.56 4.80 15.70
C LEU A 170 -8.43 3.96 16.30
N ASP A 171 -8.78 3.15 17.29
CA ASP A 171 -7.94 2.09 17.84
C ASP A 171 -8.54 0.72 17.54
N PHE A 172 -8.57 0.33 16.28
CA PHE A 172 -9.12 -0.95 15.84
C PHE A 172 -8.30 -2.18 16.27
N VAL A 173 -7.20 -1.98 16.99
CA VAL A 173 -6.37 -3.06 17.55
C VAL A 173 -6.88 -3.46 18.92
N ASP A 174 -7.07 -2.50 19.81
CA ASP A 174 -7.40 -2.72 21.21
C ASP A 174 -8.87 -2.37 21.52
N ASN A 175 -9.58 -1.68 20.60
CA ASN A 175 -11.00 -1.35 20.73
C ASN A 175 -11.85 -2.11 19.70
N GLN A 176 -12.72 -3.02 20.19
CA GLN A 176 -13.62 -3.81 19.35
C GLN A 176 -14.71 -2.99 18.65
N GLU A 177 -15.15 -1.88 19.25
CA GLU A 177 -16.16 -1.00 18.64
C GLU A 177 -15.58 -0.30 17.38
N ASP A 178 -14.33 0.15 17.44
CA ASP A 178 -13.64 0.76 16.29
C ASP A 178 -13.43 -0.25 15.17
N LEU A 179 -13.06 -1.48 15.50
CA LEU A 179 -12.98 -2.55 14.51
C LEU A 179 -14.36 -2.88 13.91
N GLY A 180 -15.40 -2.96 14.74
CA GLY A 180 -16.79 -3.16 14.31
C GLY A 180 -17.23 -2.07 13.34
N TYR A 181 -16.97 -0.81 13.65
CA TYR A 181 -17.25 0.32 12.76
C TYR A 181 -16.59 0.16 11.37
N ILE A 182 -15.34 -0.30 11.32
CA ILE A 182 -14.65 -0.53 10.04
C ILE A 182 -15.32 -1.68 9.28
N ILE A 183 -15.65 -2.77 9.95
CA ILE A 183 -16.32 -3.95 9.36
C ILE A 183 -17.68 -3.54 8.78
N ASP A 184 -18.50 -2.83 9.52
CA ASP A 184 -19.83 -2.38 9.07
C ASP A 184 -19.73 -1.54 7.80
N ARG A 185 -18.73 -0.66 7.71
CA ARG A 185 -18.49 0.13 6.49
C ARG A 185 -18.05 -0.70 5.29
N ILE A 186 -17.24 -1.74 5.53
CA ILE A 186 -16.82 -2.68 4.48
C ILE A 186 -18.02 -3.47 4.00
N ASP A 187 -18.83 -4.01 4.90
CA ASP A 187 -20.03 -4.80 4.59
C ASP A 187 -21.03 -3.97 3.78
N ALA A 188 -21.23 -2.70 4.15
CA ALA A 188 -22.07 -1.78 3.38
C ALA A 188 -21.58 -1.62 1.93
N GLN A 189 -20.28 -1.54 1.70
CA GLN A 189 -19.70 -1.43 0.36
C GLN A 189 -19.79 -2.75 -0.43
N ILE A 190 -19.53 -3.88 0.21
CA ILE A 190 -19.55 -5.19 -0.44
C ILE A 190 -20.98 -5.58 -0.81
N ASN A 191 -21.90 -5.42 0.12
CA ASN A 191 -23.28 -5.88 -0.03
C ASN A 191 -24.21 -4.87 -0.72
N GLY A 192 -23.71 -3.67 -1.05
CA GLY A 192 -24.46 -2.65 -1.77
C GLY A 192 -25.64 -2.07 -0.96
N LEU A 193 -25.48 -1.95 0.35
CA LEU A 193 -26.54 -1.51 1.28
C LEU A 193 -26.74 0.02 1.32
N PHE A 194 -26.00 0.80 0.52
CA PHE A 194 -26.18 2.25 0.32
C PHE A 194 -25.78 2.69 -1.06
#